data_7f7a031d3eab981bb1b5f9134978d80f
#
_entry.id   7f7a031d3eab981bb1b5f9134978d80f
#
_cell.length_a   1.000
_cell.length_b   1.000
_cell.length_c   1.000
_cell.angle_alpha   90.00
_cell.angle_beta   90.00
_cell.angle_gamma   90.00
#
_symmetry.space_group_name_H-M   'P 1'
#
loop_
_entity.id
_entity.type
_entity.pdbx_description
1 polymer ?
#
loop_
_entity_poly.entity_id
_entity_poly.type
_entity_poly.pdbx_seq_one_letter_code
_entity_poly.pdbx_strand_id
1 'polypeptide(L)'
;KMILIINICKEKLHYYEFVKPIEDILRKENIEYQTIYYKKITDKELLNKKLEKIIICGTSLKDNEYLENLDYFKWIKFPKLNKPIFGICGGMQILSLVFLGVLIENKEIGQIKIQFEKKFLNFEPSLKEVYLLHNYAVINNDFEVFAGSERLRGREKNKLNNPCEVASKELEIPQAIKHKTKPIYGVLFHPEVRNKELIKYFCGEIIP
;
A
#
# COMPACT_ATOMS: atom_id res chain seq x y z
N LYS A 1 1.30 -22.11 8.47
CA LYS A 1 1.47 -20.65 8.40
C LYS A 1 1.33 -20.25 6.96
N MET A 2 0.32 -19.45 6.62
CA MET A 2 -0.04 -19.12 5.24
C MET A 2 -0.22 -17.61 5.07
N ILE A 3 0.27 -17.06 3.97
CA ILE A 3 0.04 -15.68 3.57
C ILE A 3 -1.11 -15.63 2.55
N LEU A 4 -2.07 -14.75 2.75
CA LEU A 4 -3.12 -14.50 1.76
C LEU A 4 -2.73 -13.29 0.91
N ILE A 5 -2.57 -13.50 -0.39
CA ILE A 5 -2.28 -12.45 -1.37
C ILE A 5 -3.59 -12.05 -2.04
N ILE A 6 -3.98 -10.79 -1.90
CA ILE A 6 -5.16 -10.23 -2.52
C ILE A 6 -4.76 -9.56 -3.83
N ASN A 7 -5.14 -10.18 -4.92
CA ASN A 7 -4.96 -9.64 -6.26
C ASN A 7 -6.06 -8.62 -6.56
N ILE A 8 -5.68 -7.37 -6.85
CA ILE A 8 -6.59 -6.30 -7.26
C ILE A 8 -6.52 -5.99 -8.76
N CYS A 9 -5.66 -6.68 -9.50
CA CYS A 9 -5.49 -6.49 -10.93
C CYS A 9 -6.69 -7.07 -11.70
N LYS A 10 -7.31 -6.26 -12.55
CA LYS A 10 -8.33 -6.70 -13.48
C LYS A 10 -7.73 -7.45 -14.67
N GLU A 11 -6.65 -6.90 -15.22
CA GLU A 11 -6.00 -7.42 -16.42
C GLU A 11 -4.96 -8.48 -16.06
N LYS A 12 -4.89 -9.56 -16.87
CA LYS A 12 -3.94 -10.65 -16.68
C LYS A 12 -2.48 -10.19 -16.77
N LEU A 13 -2.18 -9.18 -17.60
CA LEU A 13 -0.84 -8.63 -17.71
C LEU A 13 -0.40 -8.02 -16.37
N HIS A 14 -1.25 -7.23 -15.73
CA HIS A 14 -0.96 -6.59 -14.45
C HIS A 14 -0.74 -7.61 -13.32
N TYR A 15 -1.41 -8.78 -13.38
CA TYR A 15 -1.11 -9.87 -12.46
C TYR A 15 0.36 -10.31 -12.56
N TYR A 16 0.89 -10.47 -13.78
CA TYR A 16 2.28 -10.86 -13.96
C TYR A 16 3.28 -9.78 -13.54
N GLU A 17 2.88 -8.51 -13.60
CA GLU A 17 3.73 -7.38 -13.22
C GLU A 17 3.73 -7.11 -11.71
N PHE A 18 2.59 -7.25 -11.02
CA PHE A 18 2.43 -6.78 -9.64
C PHE A 18 2.16 -7.89 -8.62
N VAL A 19 1.56 -9.00 -9.01
CA VAL A 19 1.20 -10.10 -8.11
C VAL A 19 2.24 -11.22 -8.18
N LYS A 20 2.57 -11.65 -9.39
CA LYS A 20 3.51 -12.74 -9.64
C LYS A 20 4.89 -12.53 -9.01
N PRO A 21 5.51 -11.33 -9.02
CA PRO A 21 6.77 -11.08 -8.32
C PRO A 21 6.68 -11.32 -6.80
N ILE A 22 5.54 -11.01 -6.18
CA ILE A 22 5.33 -11.28 -4.74
C ILE A 22 5.25 -12.78 -4.50
N GLU A 23 4.50 -13.53 -5.32
CA GLU A 23 4.45 -14.99 -5.24
C GLU A 23 5.83 -15.62 -5.40
N ASP A 24 6.65 -15.10 -6.32
CA ASP A 24 8.00 -15.60 -6.57
C ASP A 24 8.93 -15.33 -5.38
N ILE A 25 8.76 -14.20 -4.68
CA ILE A 25 9.46 -13.93 -3.41
C ILE A 25 9.06 -14.98 -2.38
N LEU A 26 7.76 -15.19 -2.13
CA LEU A 26 7.29 -16.12 -1.12
C LEU A 26 7.71 -17.58 -1.44
N ARG A 27 7.66 -17.96 -2.71
CA ARG A 27 8.11 -19.29 -3.15
C ARG A 27 9.60 -19.52 -2.89
N LYS A 28 10.45 -18.50 -3.16
CA LYS A 28 11.89 -18.58 -2.88
C LYS A 28 12.21 -18.69 -1.39
N GLU A 29 11.38 -18.09 -0.54
CA GLU A 29 11.52 -18.16 0.92
C GLU A 29 10.80 -19.39 1.52
N ASN A 30 10.25 -20.29 0.70
CA ASN A 30 9.46 -21.46 1.14
C ASN A 30 8.28 -21.10 2.04
N ILE A 31 7.64 -19.96 1.81
CA ILE A 31 6.47 -19.50 2.56
C ILE A 31 5.20 -19.96 1.83
N GLU A 32 4.32 -20.68 2.54
CA GLU A 32 3.02 -21.09 2.01
C GLU A 32 2.14 -19.86 1.75
N TYR A 33 1.51 -19.79 0.58
CA TYR A 33 0.61 -18.68 0.24
C TYR A 33 -0.59 -19.17 -0.58
N GLN A 34 -1.63 -18.35 -0.56
CA GLN A 34 -2.79 -18.46 -1.45
C GLN A 34 -3.04 -17.08 -2.09
N THR A 35 -3.21 -17.06 -3.41
CA THR A 35 -3.60 -15.83 -4.13
C THR A 35 -5.07 -15.89 -4.49
N ILE A 36 -5.80 -14.79 -4.21
CA ILE A 36 -7.22 -14.69 -4.55
C ILE A 36 -7.54 -13.31 -5.16
N TYR A 37 -8.41 -13.31 -6.14
CA TYR A 37 -8.93 -12.05 -6.69
C TYR A 37 -9.90 -11.39 -5.70
N TYR A 38 -9.76 -10.09 -5.47
CA TYR A 38 -10.45 -9.39 -4.36
C TYR A 38 -11.97 -9.57 -4.35
N LYS A 39 -12.63 -9.70 -5.53
CA LYS A 39 -14.08 -9.93 -5.62
C LYS A 39 -14.51 -11.37 -5.25
N LYS A 40 -13.56 -12.28 -5.05
CA LYS A 40 -13.81 -13.68 -4.71
C LYS A 40 -13.47 -14.02 -3.26
N ILE A 41 -13.07 -13.02 -2.45
CA ILE A 41 -12.77 -13.22 -1.03
C ILE A 41 -14.06 -13.55 -0.29
N THR A 42 -14.02 -14.59 0.54
CA THR A 42 -15.11 -14.99 1.42
C THR A 42 -14.60 -15.17 2.84
N ASP A 43 -15.51 -15.37 3.79
CA ASP A 43 -15.17 -15.65 5.17
C ASP A 43 -14.31 -16.93 5.33
N LYS A 44 -14.41 -17.87 4.39
CA LYS A 44 -13.61 -19.11 4.40
C LYS A 44 -12.11 -18.81 4.36
N GLU A 45 -11.67 -17.88 3.52
CA GLU A 45 -10.27 -17.50 3.41
C GLU A 45 -9.83 -16.67 4.62
N LEU A 46 -10.66 -15.71 5.04
CA LEU A 46 -10.36 -14.79 6.13
C LEU A 46 -10.32 -15.46 7.51
N LEU A 47 -11.14 -16.48 7.72
CA LEU A 47 -11.22 -17.24 8.96
C LEU A 47 -10.40 -18.53 8.95
N ASN A 48 -9.61 -18.76 7.91
CA ASN A 48 -8.72 -19.90 7.82
C ASN A 48 -7.72 -19.89 8.98
N LYS A 49 -7.69 -20.96 9.77
CA LYS A 49 -6.79 -21.11 10.94
C LYS A 49 -5.30 -21.04 10.59
N LYS A 50 -4.94 -21.36 9.34
CA LYS A 50 -3.56 -21.25 8.85
C LYS A 50 -3.19 -19.82 8.44
N LEU A 51 -4.16 -18.94 8.23
CA LEU A 51 -3.92 -17.56 7.82
C LEU A 51 -3.15 -16.80 8.90
N GLU A 52 -2.00 -16.27 8.56
CA GLU A 52 -1.19 -15.45 9.46
C GLU A 52 -1.18 -13.99 9.07
N LYS A 53 -1.05 -13.69 7.78
CA LYS A 53 -0.90 -12.32 7.28
C LYS A 53 -1.57 -12.17 5.91
N ILE A 54 -1.83 -10.93 5.55
CA ILE A 54 -2.48 -10.59 4.28
C ILE A 54 -1.63 -9.54 3.56
N ILE A 55 -1.43 -9.72 2.26
CA ILE A 55 -0.85 -8.71 1.36
C ILE A 55 -1.93 -8.29 0.38
N ILE A 56 -2.17 -6.98 0.23
CA ILE A 56 -2.99 -6.42 -0.84
C ILE A 56 -2.03 -5.82 -1.86
N CYS A 57 -2.00 -6.39 -3.06
CA CYS A 57 -1.05 -6.03 -4.11
C CYS A 57 -1.30 -4.62 -4.67
N GLY A 58 -0.32 -4.11 -5.40
CA GLY A 58 -0.50 -2.98 -6.30
C GLY A 58 -1.09 -3.40 -7.63
N THR A 59 -1.24 -2.43 -8.53
CA THR A 59 -1.66 -2.62 -9.91
C THR A 59 -1.14 -1.48 -10.80
N SER A 60 -1.45 -1.50 -12.10
CA SER A 60 -0.99 -0.51 -13.05
C SER A 60 -1.75 0.82 -12.95
N LEU A 61 -1.20 1.88 -13.56
CA LEU A 61 -1.79 3.23 -13.59
C LEU A 61 -3.20 3.29 -14.19
N LYS A 62 -3.55 2.35 -15.07
CA LYS A 62 -4.84 2.32 -15.78
C LYS A 62 -5.86 1.37 -15.16
N ASP A 63 -5.46 0.62 -14.15
CA ASP A 63 -6.29 -0.40 -13.51
C ASP A 63 -6.76 0.09 -12.14
N ASN A 64 -7.81 0.90 -12.14
CA ASN A 64 -8.33 1.56 -10.93
C ASN A 64 -9.72 1.03 -10.52
N GLU A 65 -10.15 -0.11 -11.07
CA GLU A 65 -11.49 -0.66 -10.79
C GLU A 65 -11.74 -0.88 -9.29
N TYR A 66 -10.70 -1.17 -8.50
CA TYR A 66 -10.81 -1.36 -7.06
C TYR A 66 -11.31 -0.11 -6.31
N LEU A 67 -11.07 1.10 -6.84
CA LEU A 67 -11.55 2.36 -6.24
C LEU A 67 -13.08 2.46 -6.26
N GLU A 68 -13.73 1.90 -7.30
CA GLU A 68 -15.19 1.86 -7.43
C GLU A 68 -15.82 0.69 -6.65
N ASN A 69 -15.00 -0.19 -6.10
CA ASN A 69 -15.39 -1.46 -5.49
C ASN A 69 -14.91 -1.63 -4.04
N LEU A 70 -14.79 -0.54 -3.29
CA LEU A 70 -14.27 -0.55 -1.91
C LEU A 70 -15.10 -1.41 -0.95
N ASP A 71 -16.35 -1.68 -1.26
CA ASP A 71 -17.22 -2.54 -0.47
C ASP A 71 -16.69 -3.96 -0.29
N TYR A 72 -15.93 -4.47 -1.28
CA TYR A 72 -15.28 -5.79 -1.17
C TYR A 72 -14.16 -5.84 -0.14
N PHE A 73 -13.75 -4.69 0.41
CA PHE A 73 -12.66 -4.60 1.40
C PHE A 73 -13.14 -4.25 2.81
N LYS A 74 -14.47 -4.21 3.06
CA LYS A 74 -15.04 -3.92 4.40
C LYS A 74 -14.57 -4.87 5.49
N TRP A 75 -14.18 -6.10 5.11
CA TRP A 75 -13.62 -7.11 6.02
C TRP A 75 -12.35 -6.65 6.74
N ILE A 76 -11.60 -5.68 6.21
CA ILE A 76 -10.41 -5.09 6.83
C ILE A 76 -10.73 -4.51 8.22
N LYS A 77 -11.95 -4.02 8.41
CA LYS A 77 -12.43 -3.46 9.68
C LYS A 77 -12.99 -4.51 10.65
N PHE A 78 -13.13 -5.76 10.25
CA PHE A 78 -13.74 -6.76 11.12
C PHE A 78 -12.93 -6.95 12.40
N PRO A 79 -13.54 -6.81 13.60
CA PRO A 79 -12.81 -6.95 14.86
C PRO A 79 -12.17 -8.32 15.05
N LYS A 80 -12.77 -9.37 14.45
CA LYS A 80 -12.28 -10.74 14.52
C LYS A 80 -11.05 -10.99 13.62
N LEU A 81 -10.81 -10.13 12.64
CA LEU A 81 -9.65 -10.20 11.76
C LEU A 81 -8.48 -9.44 12.39
N ASN A 82 -7.86 -10.02 13.41
CA ASN A 82 -6.65 -9.44 14.03
C ASN A 82 -5.39 -10.02 13.38
N LYS A 83 -5.23 -9.79 12.07
CA LYS A 83 -4.09 -10.26 11.28
C LYS A 83 -3.31 -9.07 10.74
N PRO A 84 -1.97 -9.13 10.69
CA PRO A 84 -1.19 -8.12 10.00
C PRO A 84 -1.57 -8.03 8.52
N ILE A 85 -1.75 -6.79 8.03
CA ILE A 85 -2.08 -6.50 6.63
C ILE A 85 -1.03 -5.56 6.07
N PHE A 86 -0.54 -5.85 4.87
CA PHE A 86 0.40 -5.01 4.13
C PHE A 86 -0.19 -4.62 2.78
N GLY A 87 -0.43 -3.33 2.57
CA GLY A 87 -0.91 -2.77 1.30
C GLY A 87 0.21 -2.18 0.48
N ILE A 88 0.29 -2.55 -0.79
CA ILE A 88 1.29 -2.06 -1.75
C ILE A 88 0.57 -1.19 -2.78
N CYS A 89 0.99 0.05 -2.98
CA CYS A 89 0.45 1.01 -3.95
C CYS A 89 -1.09 1.10 -3.88
N GLY A 90 -1.83 0.52 -4.83
CA GLY A 90 -3.29 0.41 -4.76
C GLY A 90 -3.79 -0.24 -3.46
N GLY A 91 -3.04 -1.21 -2.92
CA GLY A 91 -3.33 -1.81 -1.61
C GLY A 91 -3.26 -0.79 -0.47
N MET A 92 -2.26 0.09 -0.45
CA MET A 92 -2.19 1.19 0.54
C MET A 92 -3.35 2.17 0.39
N GLN A 93 -3.73 2.47 -0.86
CA GLN A 93 -4.88 3.34 -1.14
C GLN A 93 -6.18 2.73 -0.59
N ILE A 94 -6.42 1.43 -0.83
CA ILE A 94 -7.55 0.68 -0.28
C ILE A 94 -7.57 0.77 1.25
N LEU A 95 -6.44 0.47 1.90
CA LEU A 95 -6.34 0.52 3.36
C LEU A 95 -6.74 1.90 3.89
N SER A 96 -6.20 2.96 3.31
CA SER A 96 -6.52 4.32 3.72
C SER A 96 -7.99 4.66 3.49
N LEU A 97 -8.54 4.36 2.31
CA LEU A 97 -9.92 4.67 1.94
C LEU A 97 -10.95 3.90 2.78
N VAL A 98 -10.67 2.63 3.12
CA VAL A 98 -11.51 1.85 4.02
C VAL A 98 -11.62 2.51 5.41
N PHE A 99 -10.57 3.18 5.88
CA PHE A 99 -10.57 3.97 7.11
C PHE A 99 -10.92 5.46 6.89
N LEU A 100 -11.70 5.77 5.84
CA LEU A 100 -12.22 7.11 5.54
C LEU A 100 -11.14 8.14 5.18
N GLY A 101 -10.03 7.70 4.64
CA GLY A 101 -9.01 8.58 4.07
C GLY A 101 -9.46 9.28 2.80
N VAL A 102 -8.70 10.26 2.38
CA VAL A 102 -8.95 11.06 1.18
C VAL A 102 -7.97 10.67 0.08
N LEU A 103 -8.51 10.38 -1.11
CA LEU A 103 -7.73 10.18 -2.32
C LEU A 103 -7.39 11.52 -2.94
N ILE A 104 -6.13 11.72 -3.29
CA ILE A 104 -5.65 12.93 -3.99
C ILE A 104 -4.94 12.55 -5.28
N GLU A 105 -5.09 13.36 -6.32
CA GLU A 105 -4.32 13.21 -7.55
C GLU A 105 -2.86 13.57 -7.28
N ASN A 106 -1.99 12.62 -7.50
CA ASN A 106 -0.54 12.79 -7.40
C ASN A 106 0.15 11.73 -8.23
N LYS A 107 0.52 12.08 -9.46
CA LYS A 107 1.19 11.15 -10.37
C LYS A 107 2.68 11.14 -10.15
N GLU A 108 3.21 9.99 -9.76
CA GLU A 108 4.65 9.75 -9.63
C GLU A 108 5.02 8.45 -10.34
N ILE A 109 6.08 8.51 -11.15
CA ILE A 109 6.60 7.36 -11.93
C ILE A 109 8.12 7.39 -11.89
N GLY A 110 8.74 6.27 -11.54
CA GLY A 110 10.17 6.08 -11.61
C GLY A 110 10.84 5.82 -10.28
N GLN A 111 12.16 5.87 -10.29
CA GLN A 111 12.99 5.68 -9.11
C GLN A 111 13.22 7.02 -8.44
N ILE A 112 12.90 7.08 -7.14
CA ILE A 112 13.16 8.24 -6.30
C ILE A 112 13.80 7.81 -4.98
N LYS A 113 14.38 8.76 -4.28
CA LYS A 113 14.87 8.58 -2.90
C LYS A 113 13.88 9.20 -1.94
N ILE A 114 13.44 8.45 -0.95
CA ILE A 114 12.56 8.90 0.13
C ILE A 114 13.25 8.74 1.47
N GLN A 115 13.02 9.69 2.37
CA GLN A 115 13.55 9.64 3.72
C GLN A 115 12.56 8.89 4.64
N PHE A 116 13.03 7.83 5.28
CA PHE A 116 12.33 7.22 6.40
C PHE A 116 12.76 7.93 7.68
N GLU A 117 11.82 8.58 8.36
CA GLU A 117 12.07 9.33 9.60
C GLU A 117 12.08 8.40 10.82
N LYS A 118 11.41 7.26 10.72
CA LYS A 118 11.25 6.28 11.79
C LYS A 118 11.45 4.87 11.25
N LYS A 119 11.74 3.93 12.15
CA LYS A 119 11.81 2.51 11.80
C LYS A 119 10.47 2.01 11.26
N PHE A 120 10.47 1.52 10.02
CA PHE A 120 9.31 0.94 9.36
C PHE A 120 9.59 -0.51 8.97
N LEU A 121 8.95 -1.45 9.66
CA LEU A 121 9.27 -2.88 9.53
C LEU A 121 10.77 -3.12 9.76
N ASN A 122 11.51 -3.58 8.73
CA ASN A 122 12.97 -3.75 8.79
C ASN A 122 13.78 -2.53 8.29
N PHE A 123 13.11 -1.48 7.84
CA PHE A 123 13.80 -0.27 7.42
C PHE A 123 14.12 0.61 8.62
N GLU A 124 15.40 0.76 8.91
CA GLU A 124 15.87 1.78 9.85
C GLU A 124 15.75 3.18 9.23
N PRO A 125 15.65 4.25 10.07
CA PRO A 125 15.62 5.63 9.59
C PRO A 125 16.79 5.90 8.64
N SER A 126 16.49 6.15 7.39
CA SER A 126 17.50 6.36 6.34
C SER A 126 16.87 6.72 5.01
N LEU A 127 17.69 7.25 4.11
CA LEU A 127 17.30 7.48 2.72
C LEU A 127 17.23 6.14 1.97
N LYS A 128 16.08 5.83 1.39
CA LYS A 128 15.84 4.62 0.60
C LYS A 128 15.48 4.97 -0.82
N GLU A 129 16.06 4.28 -1.76
CA GLU A 129 15.67 4.36 -3.16
C GLU A 129 14.53 3.39 -3.42
N VAL A 130 13.41 3.91 -3.93
CA VAL A 130 12.16 3.16 -4.17
C VAL A 130 11.67 3.36 -5.59
N TYR A 131 10.77 2.49 -6.06
CA TYR A 131 10.14 2.60 -7.37
C TYR A 131 8.67 2.98 -7.23
N LEU A 132 8.28 4.12 -7.77
CA LEU A 132 6.92 4.64 -7.78
C LEU A 132 6.23 4.38 -9.11
N LEU A 133 4.94 4.06 -9.05
CA LEU A 133 4.08 3.92 -10.21
C LEU A 133 2.61 4.12 -9.79
N HIS A 134 2.18 5.37 -9.63
CA HIS A 134 0.81 5.68 -9.21
C HIS A 134 0.31 7.02 -9.76
N ASN A 135 -1.01 7.15 -9.89
CA ASN A 135 -1.70 8.39 -10.24
C ASN A 135 -2.29 9.09 -9.00
N TYR A 136 -2.44 8.37 -7.91
CA TYR A 136 -3.13 8.84 -6.72
C TYR A 136 -2.30 8.55 -5.47
N ALA A 137 -2.37 9.46 -4.52
CA ALA A 137 -1.91 9.29 -3.16
C ALA A 137 -3.09 9.33 -2.19
N VAL A 138 -2.85 9.01 -0.91
CA VAL A 138 -3.89 9.01 0.11
C VAL A 138 -3.40 9.73 1.36
N ILE A 139 -4.34 10.43 2.02
CA ILE A 139 -4.13 11.09 3.30
C ILE A 139 -5.16 10.53 4.28
N ASN A 140 -4.70 10.13 5.46
CA ASN A 140 -5.58 9.58 6.48
C ASN A 140 -5.02 9.81 7.89
N ASN A 141 -5.83 10.38 8.77
CA ASN A 141 -5.43 10.70 10.14
C ASN A 141 -5.36 9.47 11.07
N ASP A 142 -5.94 8.32 10.69
CA ASP A 142 -5.85 7.09 11.46
C ASP A 142 -4.51 6.37 11.28
N PHE A 143 -3.70 6.86 10.34
CA PHE A 143 -2.38 6.32 10.06
C PHE A 143 -1.28 7.31 10.46
N GLU A 144 -0.18 6.76 10.97
CA GLU A 144 1.07 7.45 11.16
C GLU A 144 1.91 7.33 9.89
N VAL A 145 2.56 8.44 9.49
CA VAL A 145 3.46 8.49 8.33
C VAL A 145 4.88 8.20 8.79
N PHE A 146 5.57 7.31 8.09
CA PHE A 146 6.94 6.88 8.35
C PHE A 146 7.93 7.37 7.30
N ALA A 147 7.44 7.63 6.10
CA ALA A 147 8.17 8.25 5.02
C ALA A 147 7.22 9.03 4.12
N GLY A 148 7.68 10.15 3.59
CA GLY A 148 6.94 10.97 2.67
C GLY A 148 7.81 11.48 1.53
N SER A 149 7.16 12.01 0.49
CA SER A 149 7.78 12.76 -0.59
C SER A 149 7.17 14.14 -0.68
N GLU A 150 7.94 15.11 -1.17
CA GLU A 150 7.41 16.44 -1.48
C GLU A 150 6.38 16.34 -2.61
N ARG A 151 5.26 17.02 -2.46
CA ARG A 151 4.28 17.13 -3.53
C ARG A 151 4.93 17.82 -4.74
N LEU A 152 5.05 17.11 -5.86
CA LEU A 152 5.47 17.75 -7.12
C LEU A 152 4.42 18.80 -7.45
N ARG A 153 4.77 20.07 -7.27
CA ARG A 153 3.95 21.21 -7.74
C ARG A 153 3.77 21.02 -9.24
N GLY A 154 2.59 20.59 -9.66
CA GLY A 154 2.20 20.62 -11.06
C GLY A 154 2.44 22.04 -11.57
N ARG A 155 3.19 22.17 -12.66
CA ARG A 155 3.36 23.41 -13.40
C ARG A 155 2.03 23.80 -14.05
N GLU A 156 1.09 24.31 -13.26
CA GLU A 156 -0.03 25.08 -13.77
C GLU A 156 -0.10 26.41 -13.01
N LYS A 157 0.61 27.39 -13.60
CA LYS A 157 0.32 28.79 -13.35
C LYS A 157 -1.01 29.11 -13.99
N ASN A 158 -2.11 28.83 -13.35
CA ASN A 158 -3.36 29.52 -13.65
C ASN A 158 -3.50 30.68 -12.68
N LYS A 159 -3.28 31.87 -13.25
CA LYS A 159 -3.56 33.18 -12.67
C LYS A 159 -5.03 33.22 -12.25
N LEU A 160 -5.30 33.13 -10.97
CA LEU A 160 -6.50 33.67 -10.36
C LEU A 160 -6.06 34.42 -9.10
N ASN A 161 -6.13 35.73 -9.20
CA ASN A 161 -5.94 36.66 -8.11
C ASN A 161 -6.99 36.40 -7.03
N ASN A 162 -6.58 35.83 -5.93
CA ASN A 162 -7.29 36.00 -4.65
C ASN A 162 -6.29 35.87 -3.51
N PRO A 163 -6.15 36.93 -2.66
CA PRO A 163 -5.23 36.92 -1.55
C PRO A 163 -5.91 36.28 -0.35
N CYS A 164 -5.82 34.96 -0.24
CA CYS A 164 -5.96 34.28 1.04
C CYS A 164 -4.66 33.50 1.24
N GLU A 165 -3.70 34.15 1.86
CA GLU A 165 -2.49 33.55 2.39
C GLU A 165 -2.86 32.60 3.54
N VAL A 166 -3.38 31.44 3.23
CA VAL A 166 -3.20 30.27 4.07
C VAL A 166 -1.79 29.79 3.78
N ALA A 167 -0.89 30.03 4.73
CA ALA A 167 0.47 29.49 4.71
C ALA A 167 0.37 28.02 4.31
N SER A 168 0.73 27.71 3.06
CA SER A 168 0.73 26.36 2.52
C SER A 168 1.88 25.61 3.20
N LYS A 169 1.61 24.95 4.34
CA LYS A 169 2.39 23.79 4.73
C LYS A 169 2.43 22.90 3.51
N GLU A 170 3.60 22.69 2.95
CA GLU A 170 3.79 21.75 1.85
C GLU A 170 3.21 20.41 2.31
N LEU A 171 2.17 19.96 1.63
CA LEU A 171 1.50 18.73 1.99
C LEU A 171 2.42 17.58 1.58
N GLU A 172 3.05 16.97 2.55
CA GLU A 172 3.88 15.78 2.35
C GLU A 172 3.01 14.63 1.85
N ILE A 173 3.44 13.96 0.77
CA ILE A 173 2.75 12.78 0.23
C ILE A 173 3.20 11.56 1.01
N PRO A 174 2.30 10.88 1.75
CA PRO A 174 2.65 9.68 2.49
C PRO A 174 3.13 8.55 1.57
N GLN A 175 4.36 8.08 1.77
CA GLN A 175 4.96 6.98 1.01
C GLN A 175 5.01 5.68 1.81
N ALA A 176 5.01 5.76 3.14
CA ALA A 176 4.91 4.62 4.04
C ALA A 176 4.05 5.00 5.25
N ILE A 177 3.06 4.17 5.55
CA ILE A 177 2.10 4.39 6.63
C ILE A 177 1.89 3.15 7.50
N LYS A 178 1.54 3.37 8.76
CA LYS A 178 1.08 2.33 9.69
C LYS A 178 -0.16 2.83 10.43
N HIS A 179 -1.19 1.99 10.53
CA HIS A 179 -2.36 2.32 11.35
C HIS A 179 -1.97 2.45 12.83
N LYS A 180 -2.48 3.48 13.50
CA LYS A 180 -2.09 3.84 14.87
C LYS A 180 -2.31 2.75 15.90
N THR A 181 -3.33 1.91 15.71
CA THR A 181 -3.75 0.89 16.71
C THR A 181 -3.85 -0.54 16.18
N LYS A 182 -3.69 -0.75 14.87
CA LYS A 182 -3.81 -2.07 14.23
C LYS A 182 -2.51 -2.44 13.52
N PRO A 183 -2.20 -3.73 13.34
CA PRO A 183 -1.03 -4.18 12.58
C PRO A 183 -1.26 -4.06 11.05
N ILE A 184 -1.61 -2.85 10.61
CA ILE A 184 -1.92 -2.54 9.21
C ILE A 184 -0.86 -1.56 8.70
N TYR A 185 -0.15 -1.96 7.66
CA TYR A 185 0.98 -1.26 7.06
C TYR A 185 0.70 -0.98 5.59
N GLY A 186 1.18 0.12 5.06
CA GLY A 186 1.05 0.42 3.64
C GLY A 186 2.27 1.15 3.11
N VAL A 187 2.60 0.89 1.85
CA VAL A 187 3.60 1.64 1.09
C VAL A 187 3.03 2.03 -0.26
N LEU A 188 3.33 3.26 -0.73
CA LEU A 188 2.85 3.76 -2.01
C LEU A 188 3.75 3.34 -3.18
N PHE A 189 4.99 2.98 -2.88
CA PHE A 189 5.96 2.42 -3.84
C PHE A 189 5.78 0.91 -4.03
N HIS A 190 6.54 0.32 -4.96
CA HIS A 190 6.48 -1.08 -5.35
C HIS A 190 7.70 -1.87 -4.83
N PRO A 191 7.63 -2.45 -3.61
CA PRO A 191 8.75 -3.21 -3.04
C PRO A 191 9.04 -4.52 -3.78
N GLU A 192 8.08 -5.07 -4.54
CA GLU A 192 8.29 -6.24 -5.40
C GLU A 192 9.23 -5.96 -6.58
N VAL A 193 9.33 -4.70 -7.00
CA VAL A 193 10.28 -4.23 -8.01
C VAL A 193 11.64 -3.96 -7.37
N ARG A 194 11.62 -3.21 -6.27
CA ARG A 194 12.80 -2.79 -5.51
C ARG A 194 12.49 -2.84 -4.02
N ASN A 195 13.43 -3.25 -3.19
CA ASN A 195 13.24 -3.43 -1.75
C ASN A 195 12.45 -4.71 -1.36
N LYS A 196 12.72 -5.81 -2.05
CA LYS A 196 12.06 -7.11 -1.80
C LYS A 196 12.22 -7.61 -0.37
N GLU A 197 13.26 -7.18 0.32
CA GLU A 197 13.52 -7.46 1.74
C GLU A 197 12.39 -6.97 2.65
N LEU A 198 11.65 -5.93 2.25
CA LEU A 198 10.49 -5.45 3.01
C LEU A 198 9.35 -6.47 3.01
N ILE A 199 9.08 -7.10 1.85
CA ILE A 199 8.07 -8.15 1.71
C ILE A 199 8.52 -9.41 2.48
N LYS A 200 9.79 -9.80 2.35
CA LYS A 200 10.34 -10.96 3.06
C LYS A 200 10.22 -10.79 4.58
N TYR A 201 10.60 -9.63 5.08
CA TYR A 201 10.48 -9.32 6.50
C TYR A 201 9.04 -9.37 6.97
N PHE A 202 8.13 -8.69 6.26
CA PHE A 202 6.71 -8.73 6.63
C PHE A 202 6.17 -10.15 6.68
N CYS A 203 6.55 -11.02 5.76
CA CYS A 203 6.04 -12.39 5.70
C CYS A 203 6.72 -13.34 6.70
N GLY A 204 8.02 -13.17 6.96
CA GLY A 204 8.82 -14.09 7.77
C GLY A 204 8.79 -13.81 9.27
N GLU A 205 8.74 -12.55 9.67
CA GLU A 205 8.90 -12.15 11.07
C GLU A 205 7.57 -12.06 11.82
N ILE A 206 7.63 -12.07 13.15
CA ILE A 206 6.47 -11.76 14.00
C ILE A 206 6.29 -10.25 13.99
N ILE A 207 5.17 -9.79 13.43
CA ILE A 207 4.81 -8.37 13.36
C ILE A 207 3.99 -8.02 14.61
N PRO A 208 4.43 -7.03 15.41
CA PRO A 208 3.74 -6.63 16.63
C PRO A 208 2.40 -5.92 16.36
#